data_a883efbe11fec568f5ba537ffa6d2903
#
_entry.id   a883efbe11fec568f5ba537ffa6d2903
#
_cell.length_a   1.000
_cell.length_b   1.000
_cell.length_c   1.000
_cell.angle_alpha   90.00
_cell.angle_beta   90.00
_cell.angle_gamma   90.00
#
_symmetry.space_group_name_H-M   'P 1'
#
loop_
_entity.id
_entity.type
_entity.pdbx_description
1 polymer ?
#
loop_
_entity_poly.entity_id
_entity_poly.type
_entity_poly.pdbx_seq_one_letter_code
_entity_poly.pdbx_strand_id
1 'polypeptide(L)'
;MIPPLLYHNNATKAVEAAAGEAPPAAAEVAAVTTEQWLLSPLVGISQIFVVNSALSGAIILAGIAVYSREAAAHTLLGSSIGCATGVIMGADPAAICDGLWGFNPALTSLAISVFFTPTVGMHALSVGGAGASTVLASGMGPAFGVLGAPAGTLPFCLTAAACYKLNVRCPSPNRTAAISSPDSLASHFV
;
A
#
# COMPACT_ATOMS: atom_id res chain seq x y z
N MET A 1 -35.20 -9.26 17.03
CA MET A 1 -34.92 -7.98 17.73
C MET A 1 -33.93 -8.31 18.86
N ILE A 2 -32.62 -8.01 18.72
CA ILE A 2 -31.59 -8.27 19.74
C ILE A 2 -31.58 -7.07 20.69
N PRO A 3 -31.66 -7.24 21.99
CA PRO A 3 -31.72 -6.11 22.91
C PRO A 3 -30.38 -5.34 22.94
N PRO A 4 -30.40 -4.00 22.88
CA PRO A 4 -29.20 -3.15 22.80
C PRO A 4 -28.25 -3.23 24.02
N LEU A 5 -28.72 -3.80 25.13
CA LEU A 5 -27.96 -3.95 26.39
C LEU A 5 -26.83 -4.98 26.33
N LEU A 6 -26.87 -5.96 25.39
CA LEU A 6 -25.82 -6.97 25.29
C LEU A 6 -24.58 -6.47 24.53
N TYR A 7 -24.74 -5.47 23.66
CA TYR A 7 -23.62 -4.90 22.91
C TYR A 7 -22.76 -3.96 23.80
N HIS A 8 -23.40 -3.24 24.72
CA HIS A 8 -22.71 -2.32 25.63
C HIS A 8 -21.83 -3.07 26.65
N ASN A 9 -22.29 -4.24 27.16
CA ASN A 9 -21.55 -5.03 28.17
C ASN A 9 -20.29 -5.72 27.58
N ASN A 10 -20.28 -6.06 26.32
CA ASN A 10 -19.10 -6.67 25.69
C ASN A 10 -18.03 -5.65 25.32
N ALA A 11 -18.43 -4.45 24.96
CA ALA A 11 -17.49 -3.36 24.66
C ALA A 11 -16.81 -2.83 25.93
N THR A 12 -17.57 -2.67 27.04
CA THR A 12 -16.99 -2.26 28.33
C THR A 12 -16.09 -3.32 28.92
N LYS A 13 -16.44 -4.61 28.83
CA LYS A 13 -15.57 -5.70 29.28
C LYS A 13 -14.28 -5.82 28.45
N ALA A 14 -14.35 -5.55 27.16
CA ALA A 14 -13.15 -5.51 26.30
C ALA A 14 -12.24 -4.32 26.64
N VAL A 15 -12.81 -3.16 27.00
CA VAL A 15 -12.05 -1.98 27.44
C VAL A 15 -11.46 -2.18 28.84
N GLU A 16 -12.20 -2.81 29.77
CA GLU A 16 -11.70 -3.13 31.10
C GLU A 16 -10.62 -4.24 31.06
N ALA A 17 -10.77 -5.25 30.22
CA ALA A 17 -9.74 -6.25 29.98
C ALA A 17 -8.45 -5.64 29.40
N ALA A 18 -8.57 -4.66 28.51
CA ALA A 18 -7.43 -3.94 27.95
C ALA A 18 -6.78 -2.94 28.96
N ALA A 19 -7.54 -2.46 29.94
CA ALA A 19 -7.04 -1.54 30.97
C ALA A 19 -6.43 -2.23 32.19
N GLY A 20 -6.70 -3.53 32.37
CA GLY A 20 -6.23 -4.32 33.53
C GLY A 20 -4.96 -5.15 33.27
N GLU A 21 -4.55 -5.34 32.04
CA GLU A 21 -3.26 -5.94 31.73
C GLU A 21 -2.20 -4.85 31.78
N ALA A 22 -1.31 -4.97 32.78
CA ALA A 22 -0.01 -4.30 32.69
C ALA A 22 0.56 -4.57 31.28
N PRO A 23 1.17 -3.55 30.62
CA PRO A 23 1.74 -3.78 29.29
C PRO A 23 2.58 -5.05 29.36
N PRO A 24 2.37 -6.04 28.47
CA PRO A 24 3.11 -7.28 28.53
C PRO A 24 4.57 -6.87 28.59
N ALA A 25 5.25 -7.29 29.67
CA ALA A 25 6.65 -7.03 29.89
C ALA A 25 7.35 -7.39 28.58
N ALA A 26 7.89 -6.37 27.90
CA ALA A 26 8.55 -6.41 26.60
C ALA A 26 8.42 -7.79 25.94
N ALA A 27 7.30 -8.01 25.25
CA ALA A 27 7.16 -9.19 24.41
C ALA A 27 8.40 -9.15 23.56
N GLU A 28 9.28 -10.11 23.74
CA GLU A 28 10.52 -10.31 23.02
C GLU A 28 10.19 -9.99 21.56
N VAL A 29 10.65 -8.81 21.09
CA VAL A 29 10.40 -8.36 19.72
C VAL A 29 11.08 -9.42 18.89
N ALA A 30 10.30 -10.40 18.41
CA ALA A 30 10.80 -11.51 17.64
C ALA A 30 11.58 -10.88 16.50
N ALA A 31 12.91 -11.03 16.54
CA ALA A 31 13.77 -10.37 15.59
C ALA A 31 13.32 -10.75 14.19
N VAL A 32 12.82 -9.77 13.43
CA VAL A 32 12.32 -9.99 12.08
C VAL A 32 13.42 -10.64 11.25
N THR A 33 13.13 -11.78 10.65
CA THR A 33 14.12 -12.55 9.88
C THR A 33 14.42 -11.87 8.55
N THR A 34 15.63 -12.10 8.02
CA THR A 34 16.00 -11.61 6.68
C THR A 34 15.02 -12.05 5.59
N GLU A 35 14.46 -13.25 5.72
CA GLU A 35 13.44 -13.77 4.81
C GLU A 35 12.18 -12.89 4.83
N GLN A 36 11.68 -12.52 6.01
CA GLN A 36 10.50 -11.65 6.14
C GLN A 36 10.75 -10.28 5.49
N TRP A 37 11.94 -9.71 5.65
CA TRP A 37 12.31 -8.46 4.98
C TRP A 37 12.27 -8.59 3.46
N LEU A 38 12.83 -9.66 2.89
CA LEU A 38 12.85 -9.90 1.45
C LEU A 38 11.45 -10.14 0.87
N LEU A 39 10.56 -10.76 1.65
CA LEU A 39 9.20 -11.08 1.24
C LEU A 39 8.20 -9.94 1.53
N SER A 40 8.57 -8.94 2.32
CA SER A 40 7.67 -7.86 2.71
C SER A 40 7.02 -7.11 1.53
N PRO A 41 7.66 -6.88 0.37
CA PRO A 41 6.98 -6.28 -0.77
C PRO A 41 5.86 -7.16 -1.35
N LEU A 42 6.03 -8.49 -1.34
CA LEU A 42 4.98 -9.42 -1.77
C LEU A 42 3.83 -9.45 -0.76
N VAL A 43 4.14 -9.44 0.52
CA VAL A 43 3.13 -9.32 1.57
C VAL A 43 2.37 -8.00 1.43
N GLY A 44 3.05 -6.89 1.12
CA GLY A 44 2.42 -5.61 0.81
C GLY A 44 1.42 -5.68 -0.35
N ILE A 45 1.74 -6.43 -1.40
CA ILE A 45 0.81 -6.66 -2.52
C ILE A 45 -0.39 -7.49 -2.08
N SER A 46 -0.21 -8.51 -1.25
CA SER A 46 -1.34 -9.32 -0.74
C SER A 46 -2.25 -8.54 0.20
N GLN A 47 -1.72 -7.54 0.92
CA GLN A 47 -2.49 -6.65 1.79
C GLN A 47 -3.51 -5.78 1.03
N ILE A 48 -3.41 -5.64 -0.28
CA ILE A 48 -4.46 -5.03 -1.13
C ILE A 48 -5.79 -5.76 -0.91
N PHE A 49 -5.75 -7.07 -0.66
CA PHE A 49 -6.91 -7.91 -0.37
C PHE A 49 -7.02 -8.31 1.11
N VAL A 50 -6.31 -7.58 1.99
CA VAL A 50 -6.30 -7.84 3.44
C VAL A 50 -5.80 -9.26 3.78
N VAL A 51 -4.83 -9.76 3.03
CA VAL A 51 -4.22 -11.08 3.22
C VAL A 51 -2.74 -10.89 3.60
N ASN A 52 -2.32 -11.49 4.70
CA ASN A 52 -0.91 -11.50 5.12
C ASN A 52 -0.21 -12.76 4.63
N SER A 53 0.18 -12.79 3.34
CA SER A 53 0.82 -13.95 2.74
C SER A 53 1.66 -13.58 1.51
N ALA A 54 2.95 -13.85 1.55
CA ALA A 54 3.85 -13.64 0.42
C ALA A 54 3.45 -14.48 -0.81
N LEU A 55 2.96 -15.71 -0.61
CA LEU A 55 2.49 -16.58 -1.69
C LEU A 55 1.29 -15.94 -2.41
N SER A 56 0.32 -15.43 -1.64
CA SER A 56 -0.84 -14.73 -2.21
C SER A 56 -0.40 -13.48 -2.99
N GLY A 57 0.56 -12.73 -2.46
CA GLY A 57 1.14 -11.58 -3.16
C GLY A 57 1.83 -11.95 -4.46
N ALA A 58 2.56 -13.07 -4.48
CA ALA A 58 3.20 -13.58 -5.69
C ALA A 58 2.16 -14.01 -6.75
N ILE A 59 1.07 -14.65 -6.34
CA ILE A 59 -0.02 -15.06 -7.25
C ILE A 59 -0.71 -13.82 -7.84
N ILE A 60 -1.00 -12.82 -7.01
CA ILE A 60 -1.60 -11.55 -7.46
C ILE A 60 -0.67 -10.85 -8.44
N LEU A 61 0.62 -10.76 -8.12
CA LEU A 61 1.62 -10.15 -8.99
C LEU A 61 1.74 -10.89 -10.33
N ALA A 62 1.71 -12.23 -10.31
CA ALA A 62 1.69 -13.04 -11.52
C ALA A 62 0.44 -12.79 -12.37
N GLY A 63 -0.73 -12.64 -11.74
CA GLY A 63 -1.97 -12.25 -12.42
C GLY A 63 -1.87 -10.88 -13.09
N ILE A 64 -1.28 -9.90 -12.42
CA ILE A 64 -1.02 -8.58 -13.00
C ILE A 64 -0.02 -8.70 -14.17
N ALA A 65 1.01 -9.54 -14.04
CA ALA A 65 2.03 -9.73 -15.09
C ALA A 65 1.46 -10.39 -16.36
N VAL A 66 0.44 -11.23 -16.24
CA VAL A 66 -0.29 -11.78 -17.39
C VAL A 66 -1.00 -10.67 -18.17
N TYR A 67 -1.53 -9.68 -17.48
CA TYR A 67 -2.15 -8.50 -18.12
C TYR A 67 -1.08 -7.54 -18.68
N SER A 68 -0.08 -7.18 -17.88
CA SER A 68 0.98 -6.25 -18.23
C SER A 68 2.21 -6.46 -17.34
N ARG A 69 3.36 -6.74 -17.95
CA ARG A 69 4.65 -6.86 -17.24
C ARG A 69 5.08 -5.53 -16.65
N GLU A 70 4.83 -4.43 -17.36
CA GLU A 70 5.10 -3.06 -16.89
C GLU A 70 4.30 -2.75 -15.63
N ALA A 71 2.99 -3.04 -15.64
CA ALA A 71 2.13 -2.85 -14.47
C ALA A 71 2.59 -3.71 -13.27
N ALA A 72 2.99 -4.95 -13.50
CA ALA A 72 3.51 -5.83 -12.44
C ALA A 72 4.82 -5.29 -11.85
N ALA A 73 5.74 -4.84 -12.71
CA ALA A 73 7.01 -4.26 -12.27
C ALA A 73 6.78 -3.02 -11.40
N HIS A 74 5.87 -2.12 -11.82
CA HIS A 74 5.50 -0.94 -11.05
C HIS A 74 4.80 -1.27 -9.74
N THR A 75 3.95 -2.30 -9.71
CA THR A 75 3.30 -2.76 -8.48
C THR A 75 4.32 -3.22 -7.45
N LEU A 76 5.29 -4.05 -7.88
CA LEU A 76 6.36 -4.54 -7.02
C LEU A 76 7.28 -3.39 -6.56
N LEU A 77 7.65 -2.51 -7.50
CA LEU A 77 8.46 -1.33 -7.20
C LEU A 77 7.78 -0.44 -6.16
N GLY A 78 6.49 -0.16 -6.34
CA GLY A 78 5.71 0.66 -5.40
C GLY A 78 5.69 0.06 -4.00
N SER A 79 5.41 -1.25 -3.87
CA SER A 79 5.44 -1.94 -2.59
C SER A 79 6.82 -1.87 -1.93
N SER A 80 7.90 -2.07 -2.71
CA SER A 80 9.28 -1.98 -2.23
C SER A 80 9.62 -0.57 -1.73
N ILE A 81 9.19 0.47 -2.45
CA ILE A 81 9.36 1.88 -2.02
C ILE A 81 8.61 2.13 -0.72
N GLY A 82 7.41 1.57 -0.56
CA GLY A 82 6.66 1.66 0.68
C GLY A 82 7.40 1.07 1.87
N CYS A 83 7.91 -0.15 1.72
CA CYS A 83 8.72 -0.80 2.75
C CYS A 83 9.98 0.02 3.08
N ALA A 84 10.71 0.50 2.06
CA ALA A 84 11.90 1.33 2.25
C ALA A 84 11.57 2.66 2.95
N THR A 85 10.46 3.30 2.58
CA THR A 85 9.99 4.52 3.23
C THR A 85 9.63 4.26 4.69
N GLY A 86 9.00 3.14 5.00
CA GLY A 86 8.72 2.71 6.37
C GLY A 86 9.98 2.59 7.21
N VAL A 87 11.02 1.97 6.66
CA VAL A 87 12.34 1.87 7.33
C VAL A 87 12.94 3.26 7.59
N ILE A 88 12.93 4.14 6.59
CA ILE A 88 13.47 5.51 6.72
C ILE A 88 12.70 6.31 7.78
N MET A 89 11.40 6.10 7.90
CA MET A 89 10.55 6.77 8.88
C MET A 89 10.61 6.13 10.28
N GLY A 90 11.37 5.05 10.48
CA GLY A 90 11.51 4.38 11.76
C GLY A 90 10.25 3.61 12.17
N ALA A 91 9.50 3.09 11.21
CA ALA A 91 8.31 2.28 11.49
C ALA A 91 8.69 0.95 12.15
N ASP A 92 7.72 0.37 12.88
CA ASP A 92 7.86 -0.94 13.46
C ASP A 92 8.21 -1.98 12.36
N PRO A 93 9.33 -2.72 12.52
CA PRO A 93 9.73 -3.75 11.57
C PRO A 93 8.65 -4.81 11.32
N ALA A 94 7.89 -5.21 12.35
CA ALA A 94 6.82 -6.17 12.20
C ALA A 94 5.72 -5.62 11.29
N ALA A 95 5.31 -4.36 11.46
CA ALA A 95 4.31 -3.70 10.61
C ALA A 95 4.75 -3.59 9.14
N ILE A 96 6.06 -3.40 8.88
CA ILE A 96 6.60 -3.38 7.53
C ILE A 96 6.55 -4.79 6.94
N CYS A 97 6.97 -5.81 7.67
CA CYS A 97 6.98 -7.20 7.21
C CYS A 97 5.57 -7.78 7.03
N ASP A 98 4.60 -7.30 7.80
CA ASP A 98 3.17 -7.59 7.61
C ASP A 98 2.55 -6.85 6.41
N GLY A 99 3.35 -6.10 5.64
CA GLY A 99 2.95 -5.47 4.39
C GLY A 99 2.11 -4.19 4.55
N LEU A 100 1.92 -3.70 5.77
CA LEU A 100 1.07 -2.52 6.04
C LEU A 100 1.62 -1.23 5.42
N TRP A 101 2.90 -1.20 5.10
CA TRP A 101 3.57 -0.07 4.45
C TRP A 101 3.63 -0.21 2.92
N GLY A 102 3.34 -1.42 2.39
CA GLY A 102 3.51 -1.75 0.97
C GLY A 102 2.27 -1.57 0.10
N PHE A 103 1.04 -1.72 0.63
CA PHE A 103 -0.15 -1.84 -0.21
C PHE A 103 -0.60 -0.52 -0.87
N ASN A 104 -0.59 0.61 -0.16
CA ASN A 104 -0.95 1.91 -0.73
C ASN A 104 0.03 2.35 -1.84
N PRO A 105 1.36 2.29 -1.64
CA PRO A 105 2.29 2.63 -2.71
C PRO A 105 2.28 1.63 -3.87
N ALA A 106 2.01 0.33 -3.63
CA ALA A 106 1.80 -0.64 -4.70
C ALA A 106 0.64 -0.24 -5.62
N LEU A 107 -0.52 0.09 -5.02
CA LEU A 107 -1.70 0.57 -5.76
C LEU A 107 -1.42 1.89 -6.49
N THR A 108 -0.68 2.81 -5.88
CA THR A 108 -0.34 4.10 -6.49
C THR A 108 0.52 3.91 -7.73
N SER A 109 1.57 3.11 -7.64
CA SER A 109 2.46 2.81 -8.78
C SER A 109 1.75 2.04 -9.87
N LEU A 110 0.90 1.07 -9.51
CA LEU A 110 0.06 0.33 -10.45
C LEU A 110 -0.86 1.29 -11.21
N ALA A 111 -1.58 2.16 -10.51
CA ALA A 111 -2.50 3.11 -11.13
C ALA A 111 -1.77 4.07 -12.08
N ILE A 112 -0.60 4.58 -11.69
CA ILE A 112 0.20 5.47 -12.53
C ILE A 112 0.65 4.74 -13.79
N SER A 113 1.12 3.49 -13.69
CA SER A 113 1.56 2.70 -14.86
C SER A 113 0.42 2.39 -15.83
N VAL A 114 -0.83 2.30 -15.34
CA VAL A 114 -2.01 2.04 -16.19
C VAL A 114 -2.56 3.31 -16.82
N PHE A 115 -2.54 4.44 -16.11
CA PHE A 115 -3.18 5.68 -16.58
C PHE A 115 -2.26 6.57 -17.41
N PHE A 116 -0.94 6.35 -17.39
CA PHE A 116 0.01 7.18 -18.10
C PHE A 116 0.84 6.35 -19.11
N THR A 117 1.22 6.97 -20.23
CA THR A 117 2.09 6.32 -21.21
C THR A 117 3.49 6.08 -20.62
N PRO A 118 4.14 4.94 -20.94
CA PRO A 118 5.47 4.61 -20.45
C PRO A 118 6.50 5.65 -20.92
N THR A 119 6.92 6.51 -20.04
CA THR A 119 7.92 7.55 -20.25
C THR A 119 8.79 7.69 -19.00
N VAL A 120 9.96 8.28 -19.12
CA VAL A 120 10.80 8.59 -17.95
C VAL A 120 10.02 9.42 -16.91
N GLY A 121 9.17 10.34 -17.37
CA GLY A 121 8.30 11.13 -16.49
C GLY A 121 7.27 10.27 -15.73
N MET A 122 6.69 9.24 -16.36
CA MET A 122 5.78 8.31 -15.71
C MET A 122 6.51 7.48 -14.65
N HIS A 123 7.71 6.96 -14.95
CA HIS A 123 8.50 6.22 -13.97
C HIS A 123 8.86 7.10 -12.75
N ALA A 124 9.29 8.34 -12.98
CA ALA A 124 9.57 9.29 -11.91
C ALA A 124 8.33 9.62 -11.08
N LEU A 125 7.18 9.81 -11.74
CA LEU A 125 5.90 10.06 -11.08
C LEU A 125 5.45 8.85 -10.27
N SER A 126 5.67 7.64 -10.75
CA SER A 126 5.36 6.39 -10.06
C SER A 126 6.18 6.24 -8.78
N VAL A 127 7.48 6.50 -8.84
CA VAL A 127 8.37 6.47 -7.66
C VAL A 127 7.99 7.55 -6.65
N GLY A 128 7.83 8.79 -7.11
CA GLY A 128 7.44 9.91 -6.24
C GLY A 128 6.05 9.74 -5.64
N GLY A 129 5.09 9.25 -6.43
CA GLY A 129 3.73 8.94 -5.98
C GLY A 129 3.71 7.82 -4.93
N ALA A 130 4.49 6.77 -5.12
CA ALA A 130 4.62 5.68 -4.14
C ALA A 130 5.11 6.22 -2.78
N GLY A 131 6.20 6.98 -2.78
CA GLY A 131 6.71 7.59 -1.54
C GLY A 131 5.70 8.54 -0.90
N ALA A 132 5.06 9.41 -1.69
CA ALA A 132 4.05 10.35 -1.21
C ALA A 132 2.84 9.63 -0.58
N SER A 133 2.34 8.55 -1.20
CA SER A 133 1.21 7.78 -0.66
C SER A 133 1.58 7.08 0.64
N THR A 134 2.83 6.63 0.80
CA THR A 134 3.33 6.03 2.04
C THR A 134 3.38 7.05 3.17
N VAL A 135 3.96 8.23 2.91
CA VAL A 135 4.00 9.32 3.90
C VAL A 135 2.59 9.76 4.28
N LEU A 136 1.68 9.87 3.31
CA LEU A 136 0.29 10.23 3.58
C LEU A 136 -0.41 9.14 4.42
N ALA A 137 -0.16 7.87 4.13
CA ALA A 137 -0.72 6.75 4.90
C ALA A 137 -0.26 6.77 6.35
N SER A 138 1.03 7.05 6.60
CA SER A 138 1.58 7.13 7.95
C SER A 138 0.97 8.27 8.77
N GLY A 139 0.69 9.41 8.15
CA GLY A 139 0.03 10.55 8.80
C GLY A 139 -1.47 10.33 9.03
N MET A 140 -2.15 9.64 8.10
CA MET A 140 -3.59 9.40 8.20
C MET A 140 -3.94 8.26 9.16
N GLY A 141 -3.07 7.25 9.31
CA GLY A 141 -3.31 6.10 10.18
C GLY A 141 -3.70 6.50 11.60
N PRO A 142 -2.89 7.28 12.32
CA PRO A 142 -3.22 7.76 13.67
C PRO A 142 -4.49 8.62 13.71
N ALA A 143 -4.71 9.49 12.73
CA ALA A 143 -5.89 10.35 12.69
C ALA A 143 -7.19 9.55 12.55
N PHE A 144 -7.20 8.52 11.70
CA PHE A 144 -8.34 7.61 11.53
C PHE A 144 -8.49 6.65 12.71
N GLY A 145 -7.38 6.27 13.36
CA GLY A 145 -7.40 5.45 14.58
C GLY A 145 -8.21 6.10 15.71
N VAL A 146 -8.12 7.43 15.86
CA VAL A 146 -8.96 8.18 16.83
C VAL A 146 -10.47 8.03 16.53
N LEU A 147 -10.81 7.85 15.25
CA LEU A 147 -12.21 7.65 14.80
C LEU A 147 -12.64 6.18 14.87
N GLY A 148 -11.76 5.28 15.30
CA GLY A 148 -12.03 3.84 15.34
C GLY A 148 -12.18 3.19 13.96
N ALA A 149 -11.67 3.82 12.89
CA ALA A 149 -11.75 3.33 11.53
C ALA A 149 -10.36 3.27 10.87
N PRO A 150 -10.08 2.27 10.02
CA PRO A 150 -8.84 2.24 9.26
C PRO A 150 -8.86 3.27 8.12
N ALA A 151 -7.73 3.92 7.84
CA ALA A 151 -7.59 4.80 6.67
C ALA A 151 -7.70 4.03 5.33
N GLY A 152 -7.43 2.73 5.35
CA GLY A 152 -7.54 1.83 4.19
C GLY A 152 -6.73 2.30 2.99
N THR A 153 -7.37 2.36 1.83
CA THR A 153 -6.76 2.79 0.56
C THR A 153 -6.93 4.28 0.27
N LEU A 154 -7.43 5.08 1.21
CA LEU A 154 -7.63 6.51 1.02
C LEU A 154 -6.33 7.26 0.66
N PRO A 155 -5.17 6.97 1.28
CA PRO A 155 -3.89 7.57 0.89
C PRO A 155 -3.54 7.35 -0.58
N PHE A 156 -3.72 6.12 -1.09
CA PHE A 156 -3.57 5.79 -2.50
C PHE A 156 -4.52 6.64 -3.37
N CYS A 157 -5.82 6.67 -3.04
CA CYS A 157 -6.82 7.39 -3.84
C CYS A 157 -6.48 8.89 -3.97
N LEU A 158 -6.09 9.52 -2.86
CA LEU A 158 -5.72 10.94 -2.85
C LEU A 158 -4.45 11.20 -3.66
N THR A 159 -3.43 10.36 -3.51
CA THR A 159 -2.16 10.51 -4.22
C THR A 159 -2.33 10.26 -5.72
N ALA A 160 -3.05 9.20 -6.10
CA ALA A 160 -3.32 8.90 -7.51
C ALA A 160 -4.13 10.03 -8.18
N ALA A 161 -5.16 10.55 -7.49
CA ALA A 161 -5.94 11.68 -7.96
C ALA A 161 -5.10 12.96 -8.11
N ALA A 162 -4.19 13.22 -7.17
CA ALA A 162 -3.25 14.34 -7.26
C ALA A 162 -2.30 14.18 -8.44
N CYS A 163 -1.68 13.01 -8.62
CA CYS A 163 -0.82 12.71 -9.77
C CYS A 163 -1.57 12.89 -11.10
N TYR A 164 -2.82 12.41 -11.16
CA TYR A 164 -3.66 12.56 -12.34
C TYR A 164 -3.96 14.03 -12.66
N LYS A 165 -4.22 14.86 -11.63
CA LYS A 165 -4.46 16.30 -11.81
C LYS A 165 -3.20 17.10 -12.14
N LEU A 166 -2.05 16.74 -11.57
CA LEU A 166 -0.77 17.38 -11.87
C LEU A 166 -0.44 17.30 -13.37
N ASN A 167 -0.70 16.16 -14.01
CA ASN A 167 -0.48 16.01 -15.44
C ASN A 167 -1.43 16.84 -16.32
N VAL A 168 -2.57 17.29 -15.80
CA VAL A 168 -3.43 18.26 -16.55
C VAL A 168 -2.76 19.61 -16.68
N ARG A 169 -1.93 20.00 -15.70
CA ARG A 169 -1.28 21.31 -15.65
C ARG A 169 0.15 21.29 -16.20
N CYS A 170 0.81 20.13 -16.14
CA CYS A 170 2.17 19.92 -16.65
C CYS A 170 2.13 18.73 -17.62
N PRO A 171 2.11 18.93 -18.95
CA PRO A 171 1.87 17.86 -19.93
C PRO A 171 3.06 16.90 -20.13
N SER A 172 3.57 16.37 -19.05
CA SER A 172 4.56 15.29 -19.01
C SER A 172 4.45 14.62 -17.65
N PRO A 173 4.05 13.38 -17.59
CA PRO A 173 3.89 12.33 -18.62
C PRO A 173 2.52 12.38 -19.33
N ASN A 174 2.48 11.94 -20.60
CA ASN A 174 1.24 11.86 -21.36
C ASN A 174 0.30 10.79 -20.81
N ARG A 175 -1.01 11.05 -20.89
CA ARG A 175 -2.03 10.09 -20.50
C ARG A 175 -2.30 9.08 -21.60
N THR A 176 -2.66 7.88 -21.19
CA THR A 176 -3.18 6.86 -22.11
C THR A 176 -4.57 7.28 -22.57
N ALA A 177 -4.76 7.43 -23.88
CA ALA A 177 -6.05 7.85 -24.47
C ALA A 177 -7.10 6.74 -24.43
N ALA A 178 -6.69 5.48 -24.29
CA ALA A 178 -7.56 4.31 -24.18
C ALA A 178 -7.03 3.37 -23.10
N ILE A 179 -7.93 2.56 -22.50
CA ILE A 179 -7.55 1.49 -21.59
C ILE A 179 -6.91 0.37 -22.41
N SER A 180 -5.61 0.50 -22.66
CA SER A 180 -4.77 -0.51 -23.30
C SER A 180 -3.69 -0.95 -22.33
N SER A 181 -3.18 -2.16 -22.50
CA SER A 181 -2.04 -2.60 -21.68
C SER A 181 -0.86 -1.62 -21.88
N PRO A 182 -0.18 -1.20 -20.80
CA PRO A 182 1.02 -0.36 -20.90
C PRO A 182 2.08 -0.95 -21.84
N ASP A 183 2.20 -2.27 -21.90
CA ASP A 183 3.15 -2.97 -22.77
C ASP A 183 2.84 -2.79 -24.26
N SER A 184 1.55 -2.65 -24.62
CA SER A 184 1.16 -2.41 -26.01
C SER A 184 1.55 -1.00 -26.48
N LEU A 185 1.66 -0.06 -25.57
CA LEU A 185 2.10 1.31 -25.85
C LEU A 185 3.62 1.42 -25.92
N ALA A 186 4.35 0.68 -25.07
CA ALA A 186 5.81 0.67 -25.08
C ALA A 186 6.37 0.23 -26.44
N SER A 187 5.70 -0.71 -27.13
CA SER A 187 6.12 -1.18 -28.47
C SER A 187 6.03 -0.12 -29.58
N HIS A 188 5.32 0.98 -29.37
CA HIS A 188 5.21 2.07 -30.32
C HIS A 188 6.29 3.16 -30.18
N PHE A 189 7.12 3.09 -29.14
CA PHE A 189 8.15 4.07 -28.82
C PHE A 189 9.59 3.51 -28.98
N VAL A 190 9.74 2.26 -29.45
CA VAL A 190 10.99 1.63 -29.87
C VAL A 190 11.03 1.60 -31.39
#